data_dec3809c1e8d40de82c1e43c8edf5366
#
_entry.id   dec3809c1e8d40de82c1e43c8edf5366
#
_cell.length_a   1.000
_cell.length_b   1.000
_cell.length_c   1.000
_cell.angle_alpha   90.00
_cell.angle_beta   90.00
_cell.angle_gamma   90.00
#
_symmetry.space_group_name_H-M   'P 1'
#
loop_
_entity.id
_entity.type
_entity.pdbx_description
1 polymer ?
#
loop_
_entity_poly.entity_id
_entity_poly.type
_entity_poly.pdbx_seq_one_letter_code
_entity_poly.pdbx_strand_id
1 'polypeptide(L)'
;MAPLVFNDLQALKELVGREIGASEWFSVTPERVDCFAEATGDRQWIHLDHERASKESPYGGTIAHGFLTLSLISHLMKDVMEIRGGVRLAVNYGLNRVRFPAAVRTDSRVRALVTLLALKELPDCAEAIYAVTVEIDKSDKPGCVAEWIVRYYP
;
A
#
# COMPACT_ATOMS: atom_id res chain seq x y z
N MET A 1 -0.46 4.96 -15.85
CA MET A 1 -0.03 3.88 -16.79
C MET A 1 -1.05 2.75 -16.67
N ALA A 2 -1.38 2.03 -17.75
CA ALA A 2 -2.31 0.91 -17.59
C ALA A 2 -1.66 -0.22 -16.77
N PRO A 3 -2.42 -0.92 -15.91
CA PRO A 3 -1.89 -2.04 -15.14
C PRO A 3 -1.42 -3.18 -16.04
N LEU A 4 -0.42 -3.95 -15.61
CA LEU A 4 -0.06 -5.19 -16.25
C LEU A 4 -1.19 -6.20 -16.10
N VAL A 5 -1.60 -6.81 -17.19
CA VAL A 5 -2.72 -7.76 -17.20
C VAL A 5 -2.18 -9.18 -17.32
N PHE A 6 -2.53 -10.03 -16.36
CA PHE A 6 -2.21 -11.45 -16.34
C PHE A 6 -3.48 -12.27 -16.61
N ASN A 7 -3.41 -13.21 -17.51
CA ASN A 7 -4.56 -14.08 -17.82
C ASN A 7 -4.87 -15.04 -16.65
N ASP A 8 -3.84 -15.40 -15.89
CA ASP A 8 -3.94 -16.30 -14.74
C ASP A 8 -2.72 -16.10 -13.80
N LEU A 9 -2.70 -16.84 -12.69
CA LEU A 9 -1.60 -16.84 -11.73
C LEU A 9 -0.31 -17.49 -12.28
N GLN A 10 -0.40 -18.37 -13.27
CA GLN A 10 0.78 -18.99 -13.86
C GLN A 10 1.62 -17.96 -14.64
N ALA A 11 0.96 -17.05 -15.34
CA ALA A 11 1.64 -15.94 -16.00
C ALA A 11 2.34 -15.00 -15.01
N LEU A 12 1.76 -14.79 -13.82
CA LEU A 12 2.38 -14.01 -12.75
C LEU A 12 3.65 -14.69 -12.20
N LYS A 13 3.71 -16.02 -12.18
CA LYS A 13 4.85 -16.79 -11.65
C LYS A 13 6.17 -16.49 -12.34
N GLU A 14 6.14 -16.10 -13.61
CA GLU A 14 7.33 -15.76 -14.40
C GLU A 14 8.00 -14.44 -13.92
N LEU A 15 7.27 -13.63 -13.13
CA LEU A 15 7.79 -12.39 -12.57
C LEU A 15 8.36 -12.53 -11.15
N VAL A 16 8.47 -13.74 -10.61
CA VAL A 16 9.08 -13.94 -9.28
C VAL A 16 10.52 -13.42 -9.29
N GLY A 17 10.84 -12.58 -8.31
CA GLY A 17 12.11 -11.89 -8.15
C GLY A 17 12.23 -10.60 -8.97
N ARG A 18 11.16 -10.16 -9.67
CA ARG A 18 11.18 -8.97 -10.51
C ARG A 18 10.21 -7.90 -10.02
N GLU A 19 10.55 -6.66 -10.29
CA GLU A 19 9.63 -5.54 -10.17
C GLU A 19 8.47 -5.71 -11.16
N ILE A 20 7.24 -5.60 -10.66
CA ILE A 20 6.02 -5.63 -11.49
C ILE A 20 5.77 -4.23 -12.06
N GLY A 21 5.89 -3.20 -11.23
CA GLY A 21 5.70 -1.81 -11.64
C GLY A 21 5.35 -0.88 -10.49
N ALA A 22 4.96 0.33 -10.85
CA ALA A 22 4.53 1.36 -9.92
C ALA A 22 3.06 1.77 -10.19
N SER A 23 2.34 2.11 -9.13
CA SER A 23 1.01 2.71 -9.24
C SER A 23 1.06 4.15 -9.76
N GLU A 24 -0.09 4.70 -10.11
CA GLU A 24 -0.24 6.15 -10.25
C GLU A 24 -0.07 6.85 -8.88
N TRP A 25 0.19 8.15 -8.93
CA TRP A 25 0.25 8.98 -7.75
C TRP A 25 -1.13 9.20 -7.15
N PHE A 26 -1.27 8.93 -5.86
CA PHE A 26 -2.51 9.00 -5.12
C PHE A 26 -2.44 10.07 -4.03
N SER A 27 -3.43 10.97 -3.98
CA SER A 27 -3.47 12.05 -3.00
C SER A 27 -3.99 11.57 -1.64
N VAL A 28 -3.25 11.86 -0.59
CA VAL A 28 -3.63 11.59 0.81
C VAL A 28 -4.22 12.86 1.38
N THR A 29 -5.53 13.05 1.17
CA THR A 29 -6.25 14.26 1.59
C THR A 29 -6.60 14.27 3.07
N PRO A 30 -6.85 15.45 3.69
CA PRO A 30 -7.33 15.56 5.07
C PRO A 30 -8.60 14.75 5.32
N GLU A 31 -9.57 14.80 4.39
CA GLU A 31 -10.85 14.07 4.51
C GLU A 31 -10.63 12.55 4.57
N ARG A 32 -9.62 12.05 3.86
CA ARG A 32 -9.26 10.62 3.90
C ARG A 32 -8.67 10.23 5.24
N VAL A 33 -7.85 11.09 5.82
CA VAL A 33 -7.29 10.90 7.17
C VAL A 33 -8.40 10.95 8.21
N ASP A 34 -9.34 11.91 8.10
CA ASP A 34 -10.52 12.00 8.99
C ASP A 34 -11.38 10.74 8.92
N CYS A 35 -11.67 10.23 7.72
CA CYS A 35 -12.41 8.98 7.53
C CYS A 35 -11.70 7.78 8.16
N PHE A 36 -10.38 7.69 8.05
CA PHE A 36 -9.62 6.62 8.67
C PHE A 36 -9.62 6.72 10.19
N ALA A 37 -9.46 7.92 10.74
CA ALA A 37 -9.56 8.18 12.18
C ALA A 37 -10.94 7.80 12.73
N GLU A 38 -12.01 8.12 11.99
CA GLU A 38 -13.37 7.74 12.36
C GLU A 38 -13.56 6.22 12.35
N ALA A 39 -13.09 5.55 11.30
CA ALA A 39 -13.23 4.11 11.14
C ALA A 39 -12.46 3.29 12.19
N THR A 40 -11.33 3.79 12.67
CA THR A 40 -10.43 3.09 13.59
C THR A 40 -10.50 3.56 15.04
N GLY A 41 -11.04 4.76 15.27
CA GLY A 41 -11.03 5.43 16.59
C GLY A 41 -9.68 6.06 16.95
N ASP A 42 -8.67 6.01 16.08
CA ASP A 42 -7.39 6.68 16.30
C ASP A 42 -7.49 8.16 15.92
N ARG A 43 -7.82 8.97 16.94
CA ARG A 43 -8.06 10.41 16.81
C ARG A 43 -6.93 11.24 17.41
N GLN A 44 -5.69 10.74 17.37
CA GLN A 44 -4.54 11.49 17.86
C GLN A 44 -4.42 12.83 17.12
N TRP A 45 -4.14 13.90 17.88
CA TRP A 45 -4.10 15.28 17.36
C TRP A 45 -3.15 15.49 16.18
N ILE A 46 -2.05 14.73 16.09
CA ILE A 46 -1.10 14.83 14.99
C ILE A 46 -1.72 14.52 13.62
N HIS A 47 -2.87 13.84 13.58
CA HIS A 47 -3.58 13.52 12.36
C HIS A 47 -4.70 14.50 12.02
N LEU A 48 -5.35 15.10 13.03
CA LEU A 48 -6.61 15.80 12.87
C LEU A 48 -6.55 17.30 13.18
N ASP A 49 -5.72 17.73 14.14
CA ASP A 49 -5.65 19.12 14.59
C ASP A 49 -4.62 19.89 13.76
N HIS A 50 -5.07 20.48 12.66
CA HIS A 50 -4.22 21.23 11.73
C HIS A 50 -3.55 22.44 12.38
N GLU A 51 -4.26 23.15 13.26
CA GLU A 51 -3.71 24.33 13.93
C GLU A 51 -2.59 23.95 14.89
N ARG A 52 -2.86 22.98 15.75
CA ARG A 52 -1.87 22.47 16.70
C ARG A 52 -0.70 21.81 15.98
N ALA A 53 -0.96 20.99 14.96
CA ALA A 53 0.08 20.29 14.21
C ALA A 53 1.01 21.26 13.45
N SER A 54 0.52 22.39 12.97
CA SER A 54 1.35 23.41 12.34
C SER A 54 2.35 24.06 13.28
N LYS A 55 2.03 24.11 14.59
CA LYS A 55 2.84 24.77 15.64
C LYS A 55 3.73 23.77 16.40
N GLU A 56 3.22 22.59 16.70
CA GLU A 56 3.83 21.64 17.64
C GLU A 56 4.33 20.35 17.00
N SER A 57 3.84 19.99 15.80
CA SER A 57 4.25 18.75 15.15
C SER A 57 5.68 18.86 14.60
N PRO A 58 6.56 17.86 14.85
CA PRO A 58 7.90 17.83 14.27
C PRO A 58 7.87 17.67 12.73
N TYR A 59 6.69 17.37 12.16
CA TYR A 59 6.48 17.19 10.73
C TYR A 59 6.00 18.46 10.01
N GLY A 60 5.76 19.55 10.75
CA GLY A 60 5.31 20.85 10.20
C GLY A 60 3.85 20.88 9.73
N GLY A 61 3.02 19.96 10.21
CA GLY A 61 1.60 19.84 9.88
C GLY A 61 1.05 18.48 10.24
N THR A 62 -0.21 18.21 9.89
CA THR A 62 -0.83 16.91 10.12
C THR A 62 -0.26 15.85 9.21
N ILE A 63 -0.25 14.62 9.69
CA ILE A 63 0.25 13.44 8.97
C ILE A 63 -0.81 12.35 8.92
N ALA A 64 -0.75 11.53 7.88
CA ALA A 64 -1.55 10.32 7.79
C ALA A 64 -1.11 9.30 8.85
N HIS A 65 -2.04 8.48 9.32
CA HIS A 65 -1.72 7.30 10.12
C HIS A 65 -0.82 6.37 9.30
N GLY A 66 0.19 5.78 9.93
CA GLY A 66 0.99 4.76 9.28
C GLY A 66 0.14 3.60 8.75
N PHE A 67 -0.88 3.20 9.52
CA PHE A 67 -1.83 2.15 9.12
C PHE A 67 -2.75 2.57 7.97
N LEU A 68 -3.05 3.85 7.79
CA LEU A 68 -3.71 4.31 6.56
C LEU A 68 -2.79 4.10 5.35
N THR A 69 -1.54 4.54 5.45
CA THR A 69 -0.55 4.36 4.37
C THR A 69 -0.38 2.89 3.99
N LEU A 70 -0.30 1.99 4.98
CA LEU A 70 -0.27 0.55 4.77
C LEU A 70 -1.54 0.04 4.09
N SER A 71 -2.72 0.48 4.53
CA SER A 71 -4.01 0.05 3.98
C SER A 71 -4.21 0.46 2.52
N LEU A 72 -3.58 1.56 2.08
CA LEU A 72 -3.63 2.02 0.70
C LEU A 72 -2.95 1.06 -0.29
N ILE A 73 -2.07 0.17 0.16
CA ILE A 73 -1.36 -0.78 -0.71
C ILE A 73 -2.34 -1.59 -1.56
N SER A 74 -3.45 -2.08 -0.98
CA SER A 74 -4.46 -2.85 -1.72
C SER A 74 -5.15 -2.03 -2.81
N HIS A 75 -5.33 -0.72 -2.61
CA HIS A 75 -5.88 0.18 -3.60
C HIS A 75 -4.86 0.46 -4.71
N LEU A 76 -3.63 0.83 -4.33
CA LEU A 76 -2.56 1.17 -5.26
C LEU A 76 -2.16 -0.01 -6.16
N MET A 77 -2.28 -1.25 -5.64
CA MET A 77 -1.98 -2.45 -6.41
C MET A 77 -2.85 -2.60 -7.67
N LYS A 78 -4.07 -2.05 -7.67
CA LYS A 78 -4.97 -2.11 -8.84
C LYS A 78 -4.43 -1.36 -10.05
N ASP A 79 -3.60 -0.35 -9.82
CA ASP A 79 -2.93 0.39 -10.90
C ASP A 79 -1.68 -0.35 -11.41
N VAL A 80 -1.15 -1.27 -10.60
CA VAL A 80 0.08 -2.02 -10.94
C VAL A 80 -0.25 -3.26 -11.75
N MET A 81 -1.24 -4.04 -11.32
CA MET A 81 -1.59 -5.30 -11.97
C MET A 81 -3.06 -5.69 -11.83
N GLU A 82 -3.52 -6.47 -12.80
CA GLU A 82 -4.84 -7.12 -12.85
C GLU A 82 -4.67 -8.59 -13.19
N ILE A 83 -5.31 -9.49 -12.44
CA ILE A 83 -5.40 -10.92 -12.77
C ILE A 83 -6.83 -11.20 -13.23
N ARG A 84 -7.01 -11.64 -14.49
CA ARG A 84 -8.33 -11.81 -15.12
C ARG A 84 -8.95 -13.17 -14.95
N GLY A 85 -8.16 -14.21 -14.79
CA GLY A 85 -8.67 -15.58 -14.72
C GLY A 85 -8.11 -16.39 -13.55
N GLY A 86 -8.87 -17.44 -13.17
CA GLY A 86 -8.44 -18.37 -12.14
C GLY A 86 -8.43 -17.84 -10.69
N VAL A 87 -8.93 -16.61 -10.47
CA VAL A 87 -9.01 -16.00 -9.14
C VAL A 87 -10.41 -15.45 -8.91
N ARG A 88 -11.11 -16.02 -7.94
CA ARG A 88 -12.42 -15.52 -7.50
C ARG A 88 -12.30 -14.45 -6.42
N LEU A 89 -11.33 -14.60 -5.52
CA LEU A 89 -11.08 -13.60 -4.48
C LEU A 89 -9.60 -13.57 -4.07
N ALA A 90 -9.16 -12.39 -3.65
CA ALA A 90 -7.85 -12.15 -3.07
C ALA A 90 -8.03 -11.66 -1.63
N VAL A 91 -7.26 -12.24 -0.71
CA VAL A 91 -7.36 -11.93 0.72
C VAL A 91 -6.02 -11.46 1.25
N ASN A 92 -6.02 -10.36 1.99
CA ASN A 92 -4.86 -9.93 2.77
C ASN A 92 -4.62 -10.96 3.87
N TYR A 93 -3.61 -11.80 3.69
CA TYR A 93 -3.31 -12.86 4.66
C TYR A 93 -2.44 -12.36 5.81
N GLY A 94 -1.47 -11.53 5.50
CA GLY A 94 -0.57 -11.01 6.52
C GLY A 94 0.57 -10.19 5.96
N LEU A 95 1.51 -9.90 6.84
CA LEU A 95 2.70 -9.11 6.59
C LEU A 95 3.87 -9.75 7.33
N ASN A 96 5.01 -9.98 6.66
CA ASN A 96 6.21 -10.46 7.33
C ASN A 96 6.97 -9.32 7.99
N ARG A 97 6.97 -8.16 7.33
CA ARG A 97 7.76 -7.01 7.74
C ARG A 97 7.07 -5.72 7.34
N VAL A 98 6.95 -4.77 8.28
CA VAL A 98 6.41 -3.42 8.00
C VAL A 98 7.24 -2.38 8.73
N ARG A 99 7.56 -1.28 8.05
CA ARG A 99 8.18 -0.08 8.62
C ARG A 99 7.59 1.17 7.97
N PHE A 100 7.56 2.25 8.73
CA PHE A 100 7.13 3.58 8.30
C PHE A 100 8.32 4.56 8.43
N PRO A 101 9.26 4.58 7.46
CA PRO A 101 10.50 5.35 7.57
C PRO A 101 10.29 6.86 7.59
N ALA A 102 9.25 7.36 6.90
CA ALA A 102 8.88 8.76 6.89
C ALA A 102 7.39 8.95 7.10
N ALA A 103 7.03 10.05 7.77
CA ALA A 103 5.63 10.43 7.91
C ALA A 103 5.08 10.96 6.58
N VAL A 104 3.89 10.50 6.21
CA VAL A 104 3.16 11.01 5.05
C VAL A 104 2.33 12.21 5.50
N ARG A 105 2.70 13.41 5.09
CA ARG A 105 1.90 14.61 5.40
C ARG A 105 0.57 14.57 4.65
N THR A 106 -0.48 15.10 5.28
CA THR A 106 -1.73 15.38 4.58
C THR A 106 -1.45 16.29 3.37
N ASP A 107 -2.22 16.13 2.32
CA ASP A 107 -2.03 16.75 0.98
C ASP A 107 -0.79 16.30 0.21
N SER A 108 -0.02 15.32 0.73
CA SER A 108 1.01 14.66 -0.06
C SER A 108 0.42 13.63 -1.01
N ARG A 109 1.21 13.28 -2.04
CA ARG A 109 0.90 12.16 -2.93
C ARG A 109 1.80 10.99 -2.62
N VAL A 110 1.26 9.78 -2.73
CA VAL A 110 2.00 8.53 -2.58
C VAL A 110 1.79 7.63 -3.79
N ARG A 111 2.71 6.71 -4.05
CA ARG A 111 2.56 5.61 -4.99
C ARG A 111 3.22 4.35 -4.48
N ALA A 112 2.74 3.19 -4.89
CA ALA A 112 3.35 1.92 -4.58
C ALA A 112 4.31 1.49 -5.70
N LEU A 113 5.51 1.06 -5.32
CA LEU A 113 6.44 0.31 -6.15
C LEU A 113 6.40 -1.15 -5.70
N VAL A 114 6.14 -2.09 -6.60
CA VAL A 114 5.80 -3.47 -6.26
C VAL A 114 6.75 -4.46 -6.94
N THR A 115 7.34 -5.35 -6.15
CA THR A 115 8.14 -6.49 -6.59
C THR A 115 7.48 -7.80 -6.12
N LEU A 116 7.34 -8.79 -6.99
CA LEU A 116 6.90 -10.12 -6.60
C LEU A 116 8.09 -10.91 -6.05
N LEU A 117 8.08 -11.22 -4.76
CA LEU A 117 9.15 -12.00 -4.12
C LEU A 117 8.96 -13.50 -4.26
N ALA A 118 7.73 -13.97 -4.12
CA ALA A 118 7.40 -15.40 -4.19
C ALA A 118 5.95 -15.61 -4.60
N LEU A 119 5.70 -16.75 -5.26
CA LEU A 119 4.37 -17.27 -5.52
C LEU A 119 4.38 -18.77 -5.26
N LYS A 120 3.59 -19.22 -4.29
CA LYS A 120 3.51 -20.61 -3.85
C LYS A 120 2.12 -21.16 -4.09
N GLU A 121 2.05 -22.36 -4.63
CA GLU A 121 0.81 -23.12 -4.71
C GLU A 121 0.57 -23.83 -3.39
N LEU A 122 -0.62 -23.69 -2.84
CA LEU A 122 -1.11 -24.37 -1.64
C LEU A 122 -2.33 -25.22 -2.04
N PRO A 123 -2.78 -26.18 -1.21
CA PRO A 123 -3.87 -27.07 -1.57
C PRO A 123 -5.16 -26.35 -2.02
N ASP A 124 -5.49 -25.22 -1.37
CA ASP A 124 -6.77 -24.52 -1.57
C ASP A 124 -6.60 -23.11 -2.17
N CYS A 125 -5.36 -22.63 -2.36
CA CYS A 125 -5.09 -21.28 -2.85
C CYS A 125 -3.67 -21.14 -3.38
N ALA A 126 -3.37 -19.98 -3.97
CA ALA A 126 -1.99 -19.56 -4.19
C ALA A 126 -1.63 -18.42 -3.24
N GLU A 127 -0.42 -18.45 -2.68
CA GLU A 127 0.09 -17.42 -1.79
C GLU A 127 1.20 -16.63 -2.48
N ALA A 128 0.98 -15.34 -2.65
CA ALA A 128 1.97 -14.41 -3.19
C ALA A 128 2.56 -13.54 -2.09
N ILE A 129 3.87 -13.31 -2.15
CA ILE A 129 4.59 -12.37 -1.27
C ILE A 129 5.12 -11.24 -2.14
N TYR A 130 4.69 -10.03 -1.83
CA TYR A 130 5.12 -8.80 -2.51
C TYR A 130 5.99 -7.94 -1.59
N ALA A 131 7.12 -7.47 -2.10
CA ALA A 131 7.78 -6.32 -1.50
C ALA A 131 7.11 -5.07 -2.06
N VAL A 132 6.61 -4.22 -1.17
CA VAL A 132 5.94 -2.97 -1.52
C VAL A 132 6.64 -1.81 -0.84
N THR A 133 7.05 -0.83 -1.65
CA THR A 133 7.55 0.46 -1.17
C THR A 133 6.52 1.52 -1.53
N VAL A 134 5.99 2.20 -0.52
CA VAL A 134 5.09 3.34 -0.72
C VAL A 134 5.94 4.61 -0.70
N GLU A 135 6.21 5.13 -1.88
CA GLU A 135 6.97 6.37 -2.06
C GLU A 135 6.10 7.59 -1.76
N ILE A 136 6.72 8.66 -1.25
CA ILE A 136 6.10 9.96 -1.04
C ILE A 136 6.66 10.92 -2.09
N ASP A 137 5.79 11.65 -2.80
CA ASP A 137 6.20 12.62 -3.80
C ASP A 137 7.18 13.65 -3.21
N LYS A 138 8.31 13.86 -3.88
CA LYS A 138 9.39 14.76 -3.46
C LYS A 138 10.06 14.43 -2.12
N SER A 139 10.05 13.16 -1.71
CA SER A 139 10.74 12.68 -0.52
C SER A 139 11.75 11.60 -0.89
N ASP A 140 12.93 11.64 -0.27
CA ASP A 140 13.96 10.61 -0.45
C ASP A 140 13.68 9.35 0.40
N LYS A 141 12.73 9.44 1.35
CA LYS A 141 12.35 8.33 2.21
C LYS A 141 10.92 7.90 1.96
N PRO A 142 10.64 6.60 1.89
CA PRO A 142 9.28 6.09 1.70
C PRO A 142 8.41 6.26 2.95
N GLY A 143 7.11 6.37 2.75
CA GLY A 143 6.12 6.39 3.82
C GLY A 143 5.83 5.02 4.42
N CYS A 144 6.03 3.95 3.64
CA CYS A 144 5.88 2.57 4.10
C CYS A 144 6.77 1.64 3.27
N VAL A 145 7.35 0.64 3.93
CA VAL A 145 7.95 -0.54 3.29
C VAL A 145 7.35 -1.77 3.94
N ALA A 146 6.87 -2.72 3.13
CA ALA A 146 6.19 -3.91 3.63
C ALA A 146 6.50 -5.14 2.79
N GLU A 147 6.59 -6.30 3.43
CA GLU A 147 6.42 -7.59 2.77
C GLU A 147 4.98 -8.04 2.98
N TRP A 148 4.17 -7.91 1.94
CA TRP A 148 2.73 -8.14 1.96
C TRP A 148 2.39 -9.51 1.39
N ILE A 149 1.59 -10.30 2.14
CA ILE A 149 1.18 -11.65 1.79
C ILE A 149 -0.29 -11.63 1.37
N VAL A 150 -0.54 -12.04 0.13
CA VAL A 150 -1.88 -12.15 -0.43
C VAL A 150 -2.17 -13.60 -0.78
N ARG A 151 -3.35 -14.09 -0.40
CA ARG A 151 -3.85 -15.39 -0.86
C ARG A 151 -4.92 -15.22 -1.93
N TYR A 152 -4.73 -15.93 -3.02
CA TYR A 152 -5.63 -15.98 -4.17
C TYR A 152 -6.38 -17.30 -4.18
N TYR A 153 -7.68 -17.22 -4.10
CA TYR A 153 -8.56 -18.39 -4.12
C TYR A 153 -9.25 -18.51 -5.48
N PRO A 154 -9.35 -19.75 -6.03
CA PRO A 154 -10.03 -20.02 -7.29
C PRO A 154 -11.54 -19.87 -7.24
#